data_f32d3cdd231db8fa40200816b03fc031
#
_entry.id   f32d3cdd231db8fa40200816b03fc031
#
_cell.length_a   1.000
_cell.length_b   1.000
_cell.length_c   1.000
_cell.angle_alpha   90.00
_cell.angle_beta   90.00
_cell.angle_gamma   90.00
#
_symmetry.space_group_name_H-M   'P 1'
#
loop_
_entity.id
_entity.type
_entity.pdbx_description
1 polymer ?
#
loop_
_entity_poly.entity_id
_entity_poly.type
_entity_poly.pdbx_seq_one_letter_code
_entity_poly.pdbx_strand_id
1 'polypeptide(L)'
;FNMVFSSFEFLFRFLPVFLIIYYITPKKHRNFILFAGSIAFYTVGEAGYAFLLFGCVLVNYLLGRWMYRGTAEGRGTRQKILLLSALFYNFGILFFFKYSGWTDKLPLGISFYTFQIVAYIVDVYRGVVPAEKSFIQLGTYLTMFPQLVAGPIINYSDVRLQLNRRVITPERFEHGLKTLIFGLGSKVILADRIGTLWNSVQAIGFSGISTPLAWLGAVAYSMELYFDFAGYSLMAMGLGEMLGFPIPVNFRHPYMSISVS
;
A
#
# COMPACT_ATOMS: atom_id res chain seq x y z
N PHE A 1 4.52 -19.32 2.67
CA PHE A 1 5.53 -18.27 2.89
C PHE A 1 4.83 -16.92 2.84
N ASN A 2 4.60 -16.28 3.98
CA ASN A 2 4.09 -14.90 4.02
C ASN A 2 5.30 -13.96 4.12
N MET A 3 5.71 -13.36 2.99
CA MET A 3 6.78 -12.36 2.99
C MET A 3 6.18 -11.02 3.46
N VAL A 4 6.32 -10.72 4.75
CA VAL A 4 5.95 -9.43 5.36
C VAL A 4 7.21 -8.59 5.61
N PHE A 5 7.08 -7.27 5.77
CA PHE A 5 8.24 -6.37 5.91
C PHE A 5 9.10 -6.65 7.15
N SER A 6 8.54 -7.23 8.20
CA SER A 6 9.26 -7.64 9.40
C SER A 6 9.90 -9.02 9.29
N SER A 7 9.70 -9.75 8.18
CA SER A 7 10.28 -11.09 8.03
C SER A 7 11.77 -11.04 7.70
N PHE A 8 12.49 -12.06 8.16
CA PHE A 8 13.92 -12.22 7.88
C PHE A 8 14.18 -12.31 6.37
N GLU A 9 13.32 -13.01 5.63
CA GLU A 9 13.42 -13.18 4.19
C GLU A 9 13.31 -11.85 3.45
N PHE A 10 12.40 -10.97 3.91
CA PHE A 10 12.26 -9.64 3.32
C PHE A 10 13.50 -8.78 3.61
N LEU A 11 13.87 -8.66 4.89
CA LEU A 11 14.91 -7.71 5.33
C LEU A 11 16.32 -8.08 4.86
N PHE A 12 16.64 -9.39 4.85
CA PHE A 12 18.00 -9.84 4.61
C PHE A 12 18.22 -10.56 3.27
N ARG A 13 17.16 -10.95 2.57
CA ARG A 13 17.26 -11.58 1.25
C ARG A 13 16.70 -10.70 0.15
N PHE A 14 15.41 -10.34 0.24
CA PHE A 14 14.76 -9.58 -0.82
C PHE A 14 15.24 -8.12 -0.89
N LEU A 15 15.16 -7.39 0.21
CA LEU A 15 15.42 -5.95 0.23
C LEU A 15 16.86 -5.58 -0.19
N PRO A 16 17.94 -6.22 0.32
CA PRO A 16 19.29 -5.89 -0.10
C PRO A 16 19.54 -6.16 -1.59
N VAL A 17 19.10 -7.32 -2.08
CA VAL A 17 19.24 -7.68 -3.50
C VAL A 17 18.47 -6.71 -4.38
N PHE A 18 17.23 -6.40 -4.00
CA PHE A 18 16.41 -5.43 -4.73
C PHE A 18 17.04 -4.03 -4.76
N LEU A 19 17.54 -3.54 -3.63
CA LEU A 19 18.19 -2.22 -3.55
C LEU A 19 19.46 -2.18 -4.40
N ILE A 20 20.29 -3.20 -4.38
CA ILE A 20 21.48 -3.30 -5.23
C ILE A 20 21.10 -3.18 -6.71
N ILE A 21 20.15 -3.99 -7.17
CA ILE A 21 19.67 -3.96 -8.56
C ILE A 21 19.08 -2.59 -8.89
N TYR A 22 18.27 -2.02 -8.00
CA TYR A 22 17.62 -0.73 -8.19
C TYR A 22 18.62 0.42 -8.32
N TYR A 23 19.68 0.44 -7.50
CA TYR A 23 20.66 1.52 -7.52
C TYR A 23 21.67 1.42 -8.68
N ILE A 24 22.06 0.21 -9.07
CA ILE A 24 22.90 -0.05 -10.25
C ILE A 24 22.16 0.30 -11.54
N THR A 25 20.84 0.15 -11.55
CA THR A 25 20.02 0.42 -12.74
C THR A 25 20.00 1.90 -13.10
N PRO A 26 20.23 2.26 -14.39
CA PRO A 26 20.12 3.63 -14.88
C PRO A 26 18.75 4.26 -14.54
N LYS A 27 18.74 5.55 -14.22
CA LYS A 27 17.54 6.29 -13.76
C LYS A 27 16.31 6.06 -14.65
N LYS A 28 16.50 5.95 -15.98
CA LYS A 28 15.43 5.71 -16.97
C LYS A 28 14.67 4.39 -16.74
N HIS A 29 15.33 3.36 -16.23
CA HIS A 29 14.78 2.02 -16.07
C HIS A 29 14.37 1.68 -14.63
N ARG A 30 14.58 2.59 -13.67
CA ARG A 30 14.25 2.36 -12.25
C ARG A 30 12.77 2.08 -11.99
N ASN A 31 11.85 2.68 -12.76
CA ASN A 31 10.42 2.36 -12.67
C ASN A 31 10.14 0.92 -13.05
N PHE A 32 10.79 0.42 -14.10
CA PHE A 32 10.63 -0.97 -14.52
C PHE A 32 11.13 -1.94 -13.43
N ILE A 33 12.31 -1.67 -12.85
CA ILE A 33 12.84 -2.51 -11.76
C ILE A 33 11.93 -2.46 -10.54
N LEU A 34 11.40 -1.28 -10.19
CA LEU A 34 10.49 -1.15 -9.06
C LEU A 34 9.17 -1.86 -9.32
N PHE A 35 8.61 -1.75 -10.52
CA PHE A 35 7.41 -2.48 -10.91
C PHE A 35 7.63 -3.99 -10.91
N ALA A 36 8.69 -4.48 -11.55
CA ALA A 36 9.02 -5.90 -11.60
C ALA A 36 9.31 -6.47 -10.21
N GLY A 37 10.09 -5.76 -9.38
CA GLY A 37 10.37 -6.16 -7.99
C GLY A 37 9.11 -6.18 -7.12
N SER A 38 8.20 -5.23 -7.33
CA SER A 38 6.92 -5.21 -6.61
C SER A 38 6.01 -6.38 -7.00
N ILE A 39 5.93 -6.70 -8.28
CA ILE A 39 5.19 -7.89 -8.74
C ILE A 39 5.85 -9.17 -8.22
N ALA A 40 7.19 -9.26 -8.22
CA ALA A 40 7.90 -10.41 -7.66
C ALA A 40 7.63 -10.56 -6.15
N PHE A 41 7.69 -9.47 -5.39
CA PHE A 41 7.34 -9.46 -3.97
C PHE A 41 5.91 -9.94 -3.74
N TYR A 42 4.95 -9.42 -4.51
CA TYR A 42 3.56 -9.81 -4.41
C TYR A 42 3.34 -11.29 -4.78
N THR A 43 4.02 -11.77 -5.82
CA THR A 43 3.93 -13.17 -6.27
C THR A 43 4.45 -14.15 -5.21
N VAL A 44 5.50 -13.79 -4.48
CA VAL A 44 6.01 -14.64 -3.38
C VAL A 44 5.00 -14.74 -2.24
N GLY A 45 4.27 -13.65 -1.93
CA GLY A 45 3.22 -13.64 -0.92
C GLY A 45 1.91 -14.30 -1.39
N GLU A 46 1.51 -14.01 -2.63
CA GLU A 46 0.16 -14.29 -3.17
C GLU A 46 0.22 -14.66 -4.67
N ALA A 47 0.91 -15.76 -5.01
CA ALA A 47 1.16 -16.15 -6.41
C ALA A 47 -0.11 -16.23 -7.27
N GLY A 48 -1.21 -16.77 -6.72
CA GLY A 48 -2.48 -16.93 -7.43
C GLY A 48 -3.14 -15.60 -7.83
N TYR A 49 -2.88 -14.51 -7.10
CA TYR A 49 -3.51 -13.21 -7.32
C TYR A 49 -2.63 -12.18 -8.03
N ALA A 50 -1.38 -12.52 -8.37
CA ALA A 50 -0.50 -11.64 -9.12
C ALA A 50 -1.07 -11.28 -10.51
N PHE A 51 -1.72 -12.24 -11.18
CA PHE A 51 -2.42 -12.00 -12.45
C PHE A 51 -3.62 -11.08 -12.30
N LEU A 52 -4.35 -11.18 -11.20
CA LEU A 52 -5.46 -10.27 -10.89
C LEU A 52 -4.96 -8.83 -10.74
N LEU A 53 -3.92 -8.63 -9.93
CA LEU A 53 -3.30 -7.32 -9.73
C LEU A 53 -2.81 -6.73 -11.06
N PHE A 54 -2.11 -7.52 -11.88
CA PHE A 54 -1.65 -7.08 -13.19
C PHE A 54 -2.82 -6.73 -14.13
N GLY A 55 -3.88 -7.55 -14.14
CA GLY A 55 -5.11 -7.29 -14.89
C GLY A 55 -5.80 -6.00 -14.46
N CYS A 56 -5.88 -5.74 -13.12
CA CYS A 56 -6.42 -4.48 -12.60
C CYS A 56 -5.63 -3.27 -13.10
N VAL A 57 -4.30 -3.33 -13.07
CA VAL A 57 -3.45 -2.26 -13.61
C VAL A 57 -3.73 -2.04 -15.11
N LEU A 58 -3.80 -3.12 -15.90
CA LEU A 58 -3.98 -3.05 -17.35
C LEU A 58 -5.34 -2.44 -17.72
N VAL A 59 -6.43 -2.93 -17.13
CA VAL A 59 -7.78 -2.45 -17.42
C VAL A 59 -7.92 -0.97 -17.07
N ASN A 60 -7.45 -0.57 -15.90
CA ASN A 60 -7.54 0.83 -15.47
C ASN A 60 -6.61 1.76 -16.27
N TYR A 61 -5.45 1.26 -16.71
CA TYR A 61 -4.59 1.99 -17.66
C TYR A 61 -5.34 2.29 -18.96
N LEU A 62 -5.99 1.29 -19.55
CA LEU A 62 -6.74 1.47 -20.79
C LEU A 62 -7.95 2.40 -20.60
N LEU A 63 -8.74 2.20 -19.54
CA LEU A 63 -9.90 3.06 -19.24
C LEU A 63 -9.49 4.51 -19.00
N GLY A 64 -8.44 4.76 -18.22
CA GLY A 64 -7.89 6.09 -18.00
C GLY A 64 -7.44 6.77 -19.30
N ARG A 65 -6.74 6.03 -20.17
CA ARG A 65 -6.30 6.53 -21.49
C ARG A 65 -7.46 6.88 -22.41
N TRP A 66 -8.49 6.04 -22.45
CA TRP A 66 -9.68 6.29 -23.28
C TRP A 66 -10.50 7.46 -22.74
N MET A 67 -10.60 7.58 -21.44
CA MET A 67 -11.28 8.70 -20.78
C MET A 67 -10.59 10.02 -21.09
N TYR A 68 -9.26 10.08 -20.96
CA TYR A 68 -8.48 11.30 -21.16
C TYR A 68 -8.53 11.83 -22.62
N ARG A 69 -8.56 10.94 -23.62
CA ARG A 69 -8.64 11.33 -25.03
C ARG A 69 -9.88 12.15 -25.38
N GLY A 70 -10.94 12.04 -24.60
CA GLY A 70 -12.17 12.78 -24.83
C GLY A 70 -12.32 14.06 -24.00
N THR A 71 -11.39 14.38 -23.09
CA THR A 71 -11.51 15.57 -22.23
C THR A 71 -11.21 16.89 -22.95
N ALA A 72 -10.58 16.85 -24.12
CA ALA A 72 -10.32 18.02 -24.94
C ALA A 72 -11.64 18.68 -25.48
N GLU A 73 -12.71 17.87 -25.61
CA GLU A 73 -14.05 18.32 -26.11
C GLU A 73 -15.07 18.54 -24.96
N GLY A 74 -14.61 18.47 -23.69
CA GLY A 74 -15.49 18.57 -22.52
C GLY A 74 -15.91 17.22 -21.94
N ARG A 75 -16.57 17.23 -20.76
CA ARG A 75 -17.03 16.03 -20.04
C ARG A 75 -18.35 15.53 -20.61
N GLY A 76 -18.29 14.79 -21.71
CA GLY A 76 -19.45 14.23 -22.37
C GLY A 76 -19.97 12.93 -21.73
N THR A 77 -21.06 12.41 -22.29
CA THR A 77 -21.69 11.14 -21.86
C THR A 77 -20.70 9.96 -21.90
N ARG A 78 -19.82 9.95 -22.90
CA ARG A 78 -18.78 8.89 -23.04
C ARG A 78 -17.86 8.82 -21.83
N GLN A 79 -17.36 9.96 -21.31
CA GLN A 79 -16.48 9.99 -20.14
C GLN A 79 -17.20 9.51 -18.87
N LYS A 80 -18.49 9.84 -18.72
CA LYS A 80 -19.32 9.35 -17.62
C LYS A 80 -19.49 7.83 -17.68
N ILE A 81 -19.75 7.28 -18.86
CA ILE A 81 -19.86 5.83 -19.06
C ILE A 81 -18.54 5.14 -18.71
N LEU A 82 -17.40 5.66 -19.18
CA LEU A 82 -16.08 5.09 -18.89
C LEU A 82 -15.76 5.14 -17.38
N LEU A 83 -16.10 6.24 -16.69
CA LEU A 83 -15.97 6.35 -15.24
C LEU A 83 -16.82 5.29 -14.54
N LEU A 84 -18.11 5.21 -14.87
CA LEU A 84 -19.03 4.23 -14.26
C LEU A 84 -18.55 2.79 -14.51
N SER A 85 -18.07 2.49 -15.73
CA SER A 85 -17.50 1.18 -16.06
C SER A 85 -16.26 0.87 -15.21
N ALA A 86 -15.38 1.86 -15.00
CA ALA A 86 -14.20 1.68 -14.16
C ALA A 86 -14.58 1.47 -12.68
N LEU A 87 -15.53 2.24 -12.16
CA LEU A 87 -16.05 2.07 -10.79
C LEU A 87 -16.70 0.70 -10.61
N PHE A 88 -17.58 0.31 -11.54
CA PHE A 88 -18.24 -1.00 -11.52
C PHE A 88 -17.22 -2.15 -11.56
N TYR A 89 -16.21 -2.08 -12.42
CA TYR A 89 -15.15 -3.08 -12.52
C TYR A 89 -14.37 -3.20 -11.20
N ASN A 90 -13.85 -2.09 -10.68
CA ASN A 90 -13.00 -2.10 -9.50
C ASN A 90 -13.77 -2.51 -8.23
N PHE A 91 -14.94 -1.92 -7.99
CA PHE A 91 -15.78 -2.29 -6.86
C PHE A 91 -16.40 -3.68 -7.03
N GLY A 92 -16.76 -4.08 -8.25
CA GLY A 92 -17.26 -5.41 -8.55
C GLY A 92 -16.26 -6.50 -8.16
N ILE A 93 -14.97 -6.34 -8.54
CA ILE A 93 -13.90 -7.24 -8.11
C ILE A 93 -13.75 -7.24 -6.59
N LEU A 94 -13.71 -6.06 -5.96
CA LEU A 94 -13.58 -5.95 -4.51
C LEU A 94 -14.74 -6.66 -3.79
N PHE A 95 -15.98 -6.42 -4.22
CA PHE A 95 -17.18 -7.07 -3.65
C PHE A 95 -17.16 -8.58 -3.86
N PHE A 96 -16.80 -9.01 -5.07
CA PHE A 96 -16.69 -10.43 -5.38
C PHE A 96 -15.75 -11.14 -4.41
N PHE A 97 -14.52 -10.68 -4.27
CA PHE A 97 -13.55 -11.33 -3.38
C PHE A 97 -13.89 -11.18 -1.89
N LYS A 98 -14.53 -10.09 -1.49
CA LYS A 98 -14.83 -9.82 -0.07
C LYS A 98 -16.10 -10.52 0.45
N TYR A 99 -17.09 -10.74 -0.41
CA TYR A 99 -18.41 -11.16 0.03
C TYR A 99 -18.96 -12.43 -0.67
N SER A 100 -18.34 -12.91 -1.76
CA SER A 100 -18.86 -14.09 -2.48
C SER A 100 -18.64 -15.43 -1.77
N GLY A 101 -17.71 -15.46 -0.80
CA GLY A 101 -17.31 -16.73 -0.16
C GLY A 101 -16.56 -17.70 -1.07
N TRP A 102 -16.19 -17.27 -2.29
CA TRP A 102 -15.44 -18.13 -3.23
C TRP A 102 -14.05 -18.51 -2.72
N THR A 103 -13.39 -17.62 -1.97
CA THR A 103 -12.06 -17.87 -1.44
C THR A 103 -12.02 -17.61 0.05
N ASP A 104 -11.36 -18.49 0.79
CA ASP A 104 -11.16 -18.34 2.24
C ASP A 104 -10.19 -17.20 2.58
N LYS A 105 -9.43 -16.72 1.57
CA LYS A 105 -8.43 -15.66 1.72
C LYS A 105 -8.67 -14.53 0.74
N LEU A 106 -8.74 -13.31 1.26
CA LEU A 106 -8.75 -12.10 0.45
C LEU A 106 -7.38 -11.88 -0.20
N PRO A 107 -7.32 -11.49 -1.50
CA PRO A 107 -6.07 -11.06 -2.11
C PRO A 107 -5.44 -9.94 -1.32
N LEU A 108 -4.16 -10.07 -1.01
CA LEU A 108 -3.42 -9.11 -0.20
C LEU A 108 -3.51 -7.70 -0.80
N GLY A 109 -3.89 -6.73 0.01
CA GLY A 109 -3.97 -5.32 -0.40
C GLY A 109 -5.13 -4.98 -1.35
N ILE A 110 -6.07 -5.89 -1.66
CA ILE A 110 -7.14 -5.63 -2.64
C ILE A 110 -7.94 -4.37 -2.35
N SER A 111 -8.27 -4.09 -1.10
CA SER A 111 -8.98 -2.86 -0.72
C SER A 111 -8.12 -1.62 -0.97
N PHE A 112 -6.83 -1.67 -0.60
CA PHE A 112 -5.91 -0.53 -0.73
C PHE A 112 -5.69 -0.15 -2.20
N TYR A 113 -5.29 -1.12 -3.05
CA TYR A 113 -5.06 -0.80 -4.45
C TYR A 113 -6.35 -0.48 -5.21
N THR A 114 -7.51 -1.03 -4.79
CA THR A 114 -8.81 -0.66 -5.38
C THR A 114 -9.14 0.81 -5.09
N PHE A 115 -9.04 1.26 -3.84
CA PHE A 115 -9.29 2.66 -3.52
C PHE A 115 -8.29 3.60 -4.18
N GLN A 116 -7.03 3.21 -4.25
CA GLN A 116 -5.98 4.00 -4.88
C GLN A 116 -6.21 4.17 -6.39
N ILE A 117 -6.59 3.09 -7.09
CA ILE A 117 -6.87 3.17 -8.53
C ILE A 117 -8.16 3.92 -8.82
N VAL A 118 -9.18 3.76 -7.98
CA VAL A 118 -10.44 4.52 -8.10
C VAL A 118 -10.18 6.01 -7.92
N ALA A 119 -9.39 6.41 -6.92
CA ALA A 119 -8.98 7.81 -6.74
C ALA A 119 -8.28 8.35 -7.99
N TYR A 120 -7.32 7.61 -8.56
CA TYR A 120 -6.65 7.99 -9.80
C TYR A 120 -7.64 8.17 -10.97
N ILE A 121 -8.55 7.23 -11.18
CA ILE A 121 -9.54 7.29 -12.26
C ILE A 121 -10.47 8.50 -12.10
N VAL A 122 -10.93 8.78 -10.87
CA VAL A 122 -11.73 9.95 -10.55
C VAL A 122 -10.96 11.25 -10.82
N ASP A 123 -9.68 11.31 -10.44
CA ASP A 123 -8.83 12.47 -10.69
C ASP A 123 -8.59 12.71 -12.19
N VAL A 124 -8.41 11.65 -12.98
CA VAL A 124 -8.36 11.74 -14.46
C VAL A 124 -9.68 12.26 -15.02
N TYR A 125 -10.82 11.74 -14.54
CA TYR A 125 -12.15 12.21 -14.96
C TYR A 125 -12.37 13.67 -14.60
N ARG A 126 -11.98 14.09 -13.40
CA ARG A 126 -12.09 15.48 -12.93
C ARG A 126 -11.11 16.43 -13.63
N GLY A 127 -10.11 15.90 -14.33
CA GLY A 127 -9.06 16.70 -14.97
C GLY A 127 -8.01 17.22 -13.99
N VAL A 128 -7.97 16.70 -12.76
CA VAL A 128 -6.95 17.03 -11.73
C VAL A 128 -5.58 16.57 -12.19
N VAL A 129 -5.53 15.37 -12.78
CA VAL A 129 -4.31 14.80 -13.36
C VAL A 129 -4.57 14.31 -14.78
N PRO A 130 -3.59 14.42 -15.70
CA PRO A 130 -3.69 13.75 -17.00
C PRO A 130 -3.54 12.24 -16.83
N ALA A 131 -4.20 11.45 -17.67
CA ALA A 131 -4.01 10.01 -17.69
C ALA A 131 -2.55 9.67 -18.01
N GLU A 132 -1.99 8.73 -17.20
CA GLU A 132 -0.62 8.29 -17.37
C GLU A 132 -0.43 7.63 -18.75
N LYS A 133 0.68 7.99 -19.41
CA LYS A 133 1.00 7.49 -20.76
C LYS A 133 1.79 6.19 -20.73
N SER A 134 2.50 5.93 -19.65
CA SER A 134 3.33 4.75 -19.46
C SER A 134 2.64 3.73 -18.58
N PHE A 135 2.39 2.55 -19.12
CA PHE A 135 1.88 1.41 -18.35
C PHE A 135 2.78 1.08 -17.15
N ILE A 136 4.10 1.14 -17.35
CA ILE A 136 5.08 0.87 -16.28
C ILE A 136 4.97 1.89 -15.15
N GLN A 137 4.78 3.19 -15.46
CA GLN A 137 4.66 4.22 -14.43
C GLN A 137 3.38 4.06 -13.61
N LEU A 138 2.24 3.80 -14.27
CA LEU A 138 0.98 3.53 -13.57
C LEU A 138 1.08 2.24 -12.75
N GLY A 139 1.67 1.20 -13.34
CA GLY A 139 1.94 -0.06 -12.64
C GLY A 139 2.81 0.14 -11.41
N THR A 140 3.91 0.89 -11.53
CA THR A 140 4.78 1.23 -10.40
C THR A 140 3.99 1.94 -9.30
N TYR A 141 3.19 2.95 -9.65
CA TYR A 141 2.36 3.68 -8.68
C TYR A 141 1.42 2.77 -7.89
N LEU A 142 0.74 1.85 -8.58
CA LEU A 142 -0.27 0.99 -7.97
C LEU A 142 0.30 -0.20 -7.21
N THR A 143 1.42 -0.74 -7.69
CA THR A 143 1.96 -2.00 -7.16
C THR A 143 3.18 -1.81 -6.28
N MET A 144 3.67 -0.59 -6.10
CA MET A 144 4.86 -0.30 -5.32
C MET A 144 4.79 -0.96 -3.94
N PHE A 145 5.66 -1.97 -3.71
CA PHE A 145 5.58 -2.86 -2.55
C PHE A 145 5.56 -2.15 -1.20
N PRO A 146 6.23 -0.99 -0.98
CA PRO A 146 6.15 -0.32 0.30
C PRO A 146 4.74 0.08 0.72
N GLN A 147 3.87 0.42 -0.23
CA GLN A 147 2.50 0.88 0.06
C GLN A 147 1.41 -0.17 -0.19
N LEU A 148 1.69 -1.19 -1.04
CA LEU A 148 0.68 -2.09 -1.60
C LEU A 148 -0.12 -2.85 -0.53
N VAL A 149 0.50 -3.24 0.57
CA VAL A 149 -0.12 -4.14 1.56
C VAL A 149 -0.94 -3.36 2.60
N ALA A 150 -0.34 -2.41 3.28
CA ALA A 150 -0.96 -1.61 4.34
C ALA A 150 -0.25 -0.24 4.53
N GLY A 151 0.43 0.25 3.48
CA GLY A 151 1.03 1.58 3.49
C GLY A 151 -0.01 2.70 3.44
N PRO A 152 0.39 3.96 3.65
CA PRO A 152 -0.48 5.10 3.44
C PRO A 152 -1.02 5.13 2.01
N ILE A 153 -2.30 5.45 1.84
CA ILE A 153 -2.88 5.69 0.52
C ILE A 153 -2.30 6.98 -0.03
N ILE A 154 -1.63 6.91 -1.17
CA ILE A 154 -0.98 8.05 -1.81
C ILE A 154 -1.75 8.41 -3.07
N ASN A 155 -2.04 9.70 -3.26
CA ASN A 155 -2.65 10.16 -4.50
C ASN A 155 -1.63 10.14 -5.64
N TYR A 156 -2.10 9.88 -6.85
CA TYR A 156 -1.23 9.89 -8.02
C TYR A 156 -0.58 11.27 -8.24
N SER A 157 -1.29 12.37 -7.94
CA SER A 157 -0.77 13.74 -7.98
C SER A 157 0.52 13.91 -7.18
N ASP A 158 0.61 13.27 -6.02
CA ASP A 158 1.68 13.44 -5.04
C ASP A 158 2.99 12.76 -5.47
N VAL A 159 2.87 11.66 -6.23
CA VAL A 159 4.04 10.87 -6.67
C VAL A 159 4.37 10.99 -8.15
N ARG A 160 3.52 11.65 -8.93
CA ARG A 160 3.70 11.79 -10.38
C ARG A 160 5.02 12.42 -10.78
N LEU A 161 5.47 13.43 -10.03
CA LEU A 161 6.76 14.08 -10.29
C LEU A 161 7.92 13.12 -10.05
N GLN A 162 7.86 12.31 -8.98
CA GLN A 162 8.89 11.35 -8.61
C GLN A 162 8.93 10.15 -9.56
N LEU A 163 7.80 9.76 -10.15
CA LEU A 163 7.78 8.74 -11.20
C LEU A 163 8.62 9.16 -12.43
N ASN A 164 8.71 10.47 -12.70
CA ASN A 164 9.49 11.01 -13.81
C ASN A 164 10.90 11.45 -13.40
N ARG A 165 11.04 12.12 -12.26
CA ARG A 165 12.29 12.72 -11.78
C ARG A 165 12.46 12.48 -10.29
N ARG A 166 13.20 11.44 -9.93
CA ARG A 166 13.56 11.14 -8.54
C ARG A 166 14.90 11.73 -8.18
N VAL A 167 14.94 12.34 -7.01
CA VAL A 167 16.17 12.76 -6.35
C VAL A 167 16.38 11.86 -5.14
N ILE A 168 17.41 11.04 -5.21
CA ILE A 168 17.83 10.18 -4.10
C ILE A 168 19.19 10.71 -3.66
N THR A 169 19.26 11.17 -2.41
CA THR A 169 20.51 11.62 -1.79
C THR A 169 20.90 10.67 -0.66
N PRO A 170 22.20 10.64 -0.27
CA PRO A 170 22.63 9.81 0.87
C PRO A 170 21.87 10.14 2.16
N GLU A 171 21.55 11.42 2.39
CA GLU A 171 20.83 11.89 3.57
C GLU A 171 19.38 11.35 3.58
N ARG A 172 18.72 11.34 2.42
CA ARG A 172 17.36 10.73 2.30
C ARG A 172 17.39 9.23 2.51
N PHE A 173 18.42 8.56 1.99
CA PHE A 173 18.60 7.13 2.21
C PHE A 173 18.80 6.81 3.69
N GLU A 174 19.68 7.57 4.36
CA GLU A 174 19.94 7.42 5.79
C GLU A 174 18.69 7.68 6.62
N HIS A 175 17.95 8.76 6.34
CA HIS A 175 16.69 9.06 7.02
C HIS A 175 15.66 7.96 6.80
N GLY A 176 15.50 7.48 5.57
CA GLY A 176 14.61 6.38 5.24
C GLY A 176 14.99 5.08 5.95
N LEU A 177 16.29 4.76 6.04
CA LEU A 177 16.77 3.60 6.78
C LEU A 177 16.49 3.70 8.28
N LYS A 178 16.71 4.87 8.88
CA LYS A 178 16.35 5.13 10.29
C LYS A 178 14.86 4.94 10.51
N THR A 179 14.02 5.49 9.65
CA THR A 179 12.56 5.38 9.72
C THR A 179 12.12 3.91 9.59
N LEU A 180 12.73 3.14 8.69
CA LEU A 180 12.49 1.71 8.55
C LEU A 180 12.83 0.95 9.84
N ILE A 181 13.97 1.24 10.46
CA ILE A 181 14.41 0.61 11.71
C ILE A 181 13.48 0.95 12.88
N PHE A 182 13.04 2.21 12.99
CA PHE A 182 12.07 2.63 14.01
C PHE A 182 10.72 1.94 13.82
N GLY A 183 10.24 1.81 12.57
CA GLY A 183 9.02 1.09 12.25
C GLY A 183 9.11 -0.39 12.61
N LEU A 184 10.25 -1.04 12.28
CA LEU A 184 10.52 -2.42 12.64
C LEU A 184 10.56 -2.62 14.17
N GLY A 185 11.21 -1.71 14.89
CA GLY A 185 11.23 -1.72 16.37
C GLY A 185 9.83 -1.58 16.97
N SER A 186 9.01 -0.68 16.43
CA SER A 186 7.62 -0.52 16.87
C SER A 186 6.79 -1.79 16.68
N LYS A 187 6.98 -2.48 15.55
CA LYS A 187 6.29 -3.75 15.31
C LYS A 187 6.81 -4.87 16.20
N VAL A 188 8.12 -5.16 16.16
CA VAL A 188 8.68 -6.37 16.78
C VAL A 188 8.83 -6.23 18.30
N ILE A 189 9.22 -5.04 18.79
CA ILE A 189 9.48 -4.82 20.21
C ILE A 189 8.22 -4.41 20.96
N LEU A 190 7.34 -3.58 20.35
CA LEU A 190 6.14 -3.09 21.03
C LEU A 190 4.92 -3.93 20.66
N ALA A 191 4.50 -3.94 19.37
CA ALA A 191 3.26 -4.60 18.97
C ALA A 191 3.25 -6.09 19.29
N ASP A 192 4.26 -6.84 18.86
CA ASP A 192 4.31 -8.30 19.05
C ASP A 192 4.39 -8.68 20.55
N ARG A 193 5.04 -7.86 21.40
CA ARG A 193 5.08 -8.09 22.85
C ARG A 193 3.76 -7.76 23.54
N ILE A 194 3.13 -6.66 23.17
CA ILE A 194 1.81 -6.32 23.69
C ILE A 194 0.76 -7.33 23.24
N GLY A 195 0.87 -7.83 22.00
CA GLY A 195 0.00 -8.87 21.46
C GLY A 195 0.08 -10.18 22.25
N THR A 196 1.25 -10.56 22.80
CA THR A 196 1.32 -11.73 23.70
C THR A 196 0.49 -11.55 24.97
N LEU A 197 0.42 -10.34 25.52
CA LEU A 197 -0.43 -10.03 26.68
C LEU A 197 -1.92 -10.14 26.30
N TRP A 198 -2.33 -9.56 25.18
CA TRP A 198 -3.71 -9.69 24.68
C TRP A 198 -4.10 -11.16 24.49
N ASN A 199 -3.26 -11.95 23.81
CA ASN A 199 -3.53 -13.36 23.57
C ASN A 199 -3.63 -14.16 24.89
N SER A 200 -2.83 -13.82 25.91
CA SER A 200 -2.92 -14.43 27.23
C SER A 200 -4.24 -14.13 27.92
N VAL A 201 -4.71 -12.89 27.86
CA VAL A 201 -6.03 -12.49 28.41
C VAL A 201 -7.18 -13.18 27.66
N GLN A 202 -7.09 -13.24 26.33
CA GLN A 202 -8.10 -13.91 25.51
C GLN A 202 -8.16 -15.43 25.79
N ALA A 203 -7.04 -16.07 26.05
CA ALA A 203 -6.97 -17.51 26.35
C ALA A 203 -7.70 -17.89 27.65
N ILE A 204 -7.83 -16.97 28.63
CA ILE A 204 -8.60 -17.20 29.87
C ILE A 204 -10.11 -17.31 29.58
N GLY A 205 -10.59 -16.69 28.52
CA GLY A 205 -12.01 -16.64 28.14
C GLY A 205 -12.78 -15.58 28.88
N PHE A 206 -13.79 -15.02 28.21
CA PHE A 206 -14.56 -13.85 28.71
C PHE A 206 -15.36 -14.14 29.98
N SER A 207 -15.71 -15.41 30.27
CA SER A 207 -16.46 -15.81 31.47
C SER A 207 -15.58 -15.91 32.74
N GLY A 208 -14.25 -16.01 32.57
CA GLY A 208 -13.29 -16.23 33.64
C GLY A 208 -12.46 -15.00 34.05
N ILE A 209 -12.59 -13.87 33.32
CA ILE A 209 -11.78 -12.68 33.57
C ILE A 209 -12.41 -11.72 34.56
N SER A 210 -11.58 -11.09 35.41
CA SER A 210 -12.01 -9.97 36.24
C SER A 210 -12.14 -8.67 35.43
N THR A 211 -12.96 -7.72 35.92
CA THR A 211 -13.11 -6.41 35.28
C THR A 211 -11.79 -5.67 35.02
N PRO A 212 -10.83 -5.59 35.97
CA PRO A 212 -9.51 -4.98 35.70
C PRO A 212 -8.74 -5.70 34.59
N LEU A 213 -8.81 -7.02 34.55
CA LEU A 213 -8.11 -7.82 33.53
C LEU A 213 -8.74 -7.63 32.14
N ALA A 214 -10.06 -7.46 32.06
CA ALA A 214 -10.77 -7.13 30.82
C ALA A 214 -10.33 -5.76 30.27
N TRP A 215 -10.22 -4.75 31.13
CA TRP A 215 -9.70 -3.42 30.74
C TRP A 215 -8.25 -3.49 30.29
N LEU A 216 -7.40 -4.23 31.01
CA LEU A 216 -6.00 -4.44 30.61
C LEU A 216 -5.92 -5.08 29.21
N GLY A 217 -6.74 -6.10 28.94
CA GLY A 217 -6.82 -6.73 27.63
C GLY A 217 -7.27 -5.76 26.54
N ALA A 218 -8.30 -4.95 26.77
CA ALA A 218 -8.79 -3.96 25.80
C ALA A 218 -7.73 -2.89 25.47
N VAL A 219 -7.02 -2.39 26.48
CA VAL A 219 -5.92 -1.44 26.28
C VAL A 219 -4.75 -2.12 25.53
N ALA A 220 -4.38 -3.34 25.92
CA ALA A 220 -3.32 -4.09 25.26
C ALA A 220 -3.65 -4.29 23.77
N TYR A 221 -4.87 -4.73 23.43
CA TYR A 221 -5.30 -4.89 22.05
C TYR A 221 -5.27 -3.57 21.26
N SER A 222 -5.73 -2.49 21.85
CA SER A 222 -5.71 -1.17 21.21
C SER A 222 -4.29 -0.69 20.92
N MET A 223 -3.36 -0.92 21.85
CA MET A 223 -1.95 -0.57 21.69
C MET A 223 -1.23 -1.48 20.69
N GLU A 224 -1.51 -2.79 20.72
CA GLU A 224 -1.00 -3.74 19.74
C GLU A 224 -1.38 -3.30 18.32
N LEU A 225 -2.68 -3.06 18.08
CA LEU A 225 -3.18 -2.62 16.78
C LEU A 225 -2.53 -1.32 16.31
N TYR A 226 -2.35 -0.37 17.23
CA TYR A 226 -1.69 0.89 16.90
C TYR A 226 -0.24 0.71 16.51
N PHE A 227 0.57 0.05 17.36
CA PHE A 227 1.99 -0.12 17.09
C PHE A 227 2.27 -1.04 15.90
N ASP A 228 1.41 -2.03 15.65
CA ASP A 228 1.51 -2.90 14.46
C ASP A 228 1.30 -2.09 13.19
N PHE A 229 0.21 -1.33 13.11
CA PHE A 229 -0.11 -0.59 11.90
C PHE A 229 0.76 0.67 11.73
N ALA A 230 1.06 1.40 12.81
CA ALA A 230 1.97 2.54 12.77
C ALA A 230 3.40 2.11 12.43
N GLY A 231 3.88 0.99 12.99
CA GLY A 231 5.18 0.42 12.67
C GLY A 231 5.28 0.00 11.21
N TYR A 232 4.25 -0.65 10.67
CA TYR A 232 4.18 -0.98 9.25
C TYR A 232 4.20 0.27 8.37
N SER A 233 3.44 1.29 8.72
CA SER A 233 3.40 2.56 8.00
C SER A 233 4.75 3.28 8.00
N LEU A 234 5.47 3.29 9.14
CA LEU A 234 6.83 3.83 9.22
C LEU A 234 7.81 3.04 8.36
N MET A 235 7.73 1.70 8.35
CA MET A 235 8.56 0.88 7.44
C MET A 235 8.28 1.23 5.98
N ALA A 236 7.02 1.39 5.59
CA ALA A 236 6.63 1.79 4.24
C ALA A 236 7.17 3.18 3.86
N MET A 237 7.08 4.15 4.79
CA MET A 237 7.64 5.49 4.61
C MET A 237 9.15 5.45 4.42
N GLY A 238 9.86 4.73 5.28
CA GLY A 238 11.32 4.57 5.19
C GLY A 238 11.75 3.95 3.87
N LEU A 239 11.09 2.88 3.44
CA LEU A 239 11.34 2.26 2.14
C LEU A 239 11.03 3.22 0.98
N GLY A 240 9.93 3.97 1.06
CA GLY A 240 9.59 4.98 0.06
C GLY A 240 10.67 6.04 -0.09
N GLU A 241 11.17 6.60 1.03
CA GLU A 241 12.24 7.58 1.03
C GLU A 241 13.54 7.04 0.43
N MET A 242 13.93 5.80 0.79
CA MET A 242 15.08 5.11 0.20
C MET A 242 14.94 4.97 -1.31
N LEU A 243 13.72 4.78 -1.82
CA LEU A 243 13.42 4.66 -3.25
C LEU A 243 13.18 6.01 -3.95
N GLY A 244 13.20 7.12 -3.19
CA GLY A 244 13.02 8.48 -3.69
C GLY A 244 11.55 8.92 -3.83
N PHE A 245 10.63 8.28 -3.11
CA PHE A 245 9.22 8.65 -3.01
C PHE A 245 8.89 9.23 -1.65
N PRO A 246 8.30 10.44 -1.57
CA PRO A 246 7.80 10.99 -0.32
C PRO A 246 6.47 10.31 0.02
N ILE A 247 6.51 9.33 0.91
CA ILE A 247 5.30 8.71 1.44
C ILE A 247 4.83 9.54 2.64
N PRO A 248 3.57 10.00 2.69
CA PRO A 248 3.07 10.85 3.76
C PRO A 248 2.98 10.11 5.09
N VAL A 249 3.03 10.87 6.20
CA VAL A 249 2.81 10.33 7.54
C VAL A 249 1.35 9.90 7.68
N ASN A 250 1.12 8.64 8.00
CA ASN A 250 -0.22 8.06 8.14
C ASN A 250 -0.82 8.31 9.53
N PHE A 251 0.00 8.25 10.58
CA PHE A 251 -0.45 8.37 11.96
C PHE A 251 0.15 9.59 12.64
N ARG A 252 -0.73 10.53 13.03
CA ARG A 252 -0.42 11.71 13.88
C ARG A 252 -1.34 11.67 15.09
N HIS A 253 -0.91 10.98 16.15
CA HIS A 253 -1.66 10.90 17.41
C HIS A 253 -3.13 10.46 17.26
N PRO A 254 -3.42 9.27 16.66
CA PRO A 254 -4.79 8.89 16.28
C PRO A 254 -5.75 8.82 17.47
N TYR A 255 -5.28 8.42 18.65
CA TYR A 255 -6.12 8.36 19.86
C TYR A 255 -6.34 9.73 20.56
N MET A 256 -5.71 10.78 20.06
CA MET A 256 -5.91 12.16 20.55
C MET A 256 -6.71 13.01 19.56
N SER A 257 -7.19 12.44 18.47
CA SER A 257 -7.99 13.14 17.47
C SER A 257 -9.35 13.52 18.05
N ILE A 258 -9.73 14.78 17.88
CA ILE A 258 -11.01 15.34 18.36
C ILE A 258 -12.08 15.35 17.27
N SER A 259 -11.72 15.06 16.01
CA SER A 259 -12.64 14.98 14.88
C SER A 259 -12.14 13.94 13.86
N VAL A 260 -13.01 13.55 12.94
CA VAL A 260 -12.71 12.65 11.81
C VAL A 260 -12.13 13.40 10.60
N SER A 261 -12.12 14.72 10.64
CA SER A 261 -11.63 15.61 9.58
C SER A 261 -10.18 16.02 9.79
#